data_18fc5bef817590c68bae84097c3015b5
#
_entry.id   18fc5bef817590c68bae84097c3015b5
#
_cell.length_a   1.000
_cell.length_b   1.000
_cell.length_c   1.000
_cell.angle_alpha   90.00
_cell.angle_beta   90.00
_cell.angle_gamma   90.00
#
_symmetry.space_group_name_H-M   'P 1'
#
loop_
_entity.id
_entity.type
_entity.pdbx_description
1 polymer ?
#
loop_
_entity_poly.entity_id
_entity_poly.type
_entity_poly.pdbx_seq_one_letter_code
_entity_poly.pdbx_strand_id
1 'polypeptide(L)'
;MHEQDGFFRSGGACAELGGTGFPTSQFTNDTSGYSKGSLTGSAVTVSGSSTKIYKGYYYDVKGRVTKVVQNNLLGGYDVTNTVYTFTGQPATVTHSHTASGKSTRTEVYTYSYDHADRVSKVEHTLGGTKITLADYTYDSFGRLSTKSLHGSAANKLTYAYNLRSWLTGITSTRFTQNLYYNTGVGTARYNGNISSMTWKSGNESTVRGYKFTYDGLDRMLNATYGETAGISTNANRFSENVTGYDKNGNIKGLQRYGQLSSTAYGMIDNLTLTLNGNQLNRVDDAVAASTYNGGFEFKNGANAADEYSYDANGNLTKDLNKGISGITYNFLNLPNVVTFSDGSTITYTYGADGTKLRTVHKIGSTTTTTDYCGNVIYENGVQKLLLTEEGYITLSDSKYHYYLKDHQGNNRVVINQSGTVEETSHYYPFGGTFASAGNVQPYKYNGKEYDSKKGLNWYDYGARHYDAALG
;
A
#
# COMPACT_ATOMS: atom_id res chain seq x y z
N MET A 1 14.92 -20.59 -22.18
CA MET A 1 15.71 -21.44 -21.28
C MET A 1 15.29 -21.07 -19.87
N HIS A 2 14.46 -21.90 -19.21
CA HIS A 2 14.00 -21.67 -17.85
C HIS A 2 15.16 -21.96 -16.90
N GLU A 3 15.79 -20.94 -16.34
CA GLU A 3 16.53 -21.11 -15.10
C GLU A 3 15.50 -21.23 -13.99
N GLN A 4 15.24 -22.47 -13.57
CA GLN A 4 14.46 -22.73 -12.36
C GLN A 4 15.23 -22.18 -11.17
N ASP A 5 14.60 -21.26 -10.41
CA ASP A 5 15.04 -20.90 -9.08
C ASP A 5 15.12 -22.20 -8.26
N GLY A 6 16.33 -22.52 -7.77
CA GLY A 6 16.57 -23.78 -7.07
C GLY A 6 15.89 -23.81 -5.72
N PHE A 7 14.84 -24.59 -5.60
CA PHE A 7 14.25 -24.93 -4.31
C PHE A 7 14.99 -26.13 -3.73
N PHE A 8 15.64 -25.97 -2.59
CA PHE A 8 16.35 -27.04 -1.91
C PHE A 8 15.45 -27.71 -0.88
N ARG A 9 15.08 -28.97 -1.12
CA ARG A 9 14.43 -29.83 -0.13
C ARG A 9 15.45 -30.76 0.52
N SER A 10 15.36 -30.89 1.82
CA SER A 10 16.32 -31.46 2.74
C SER A 10 16.67 -32.93 2.53
N GLY A 11 17.90 -33.21 2.71
CA GLY A 11 18.48 -34.52 3.11
C GLY A 11 19.66 -34.34 4.05
N GLY A 12 19.99 -33.18 4.45
CA GLY A 12 21.11 -32.90 5.33
C GLY A 12 21.52 -31.46 5.20
N ALA A 13 21.58 -30.82 6.32
CA ALA A 13 22.22 -29.56 6.65
C ALA A 13 22.57 -28.57 5.51
N CYS A 14 22.63 -27.30 5.82
CA CYS A 14 23.24 -26.22 5.01
C CYS A 14 24.61 -26.53 4.41
N ALA A 15 25.22 -27.72 4.64
CA ALA A 15 26.41 -28.21 3.93
C ALA A 15 26.24 -28.24 2.41
N GLU A 16 25.02 -28.52 1.91
CA GLU A 16 24.72 -28.43 0.46
C GLU A 16 24.58 -26.99 -0.03
N LEU A 17 24.24 -26.03 0.86
CA LEU A 17 24.17 -24.61 0.50
C LEU A 17 25.57 -24.05 0.18
N GLY A 18 26.62 -24.51 0.85
CA GLY A 18 28.00 -24.13 0.55
C GLY A 18 28.49 -24.54 -0.85
N GLY A 19 27.93 -25.64 -1.41
CA GLY A 19 28.18 -26.08 -2.78
C GLY A 19 27.44 -25.28 -3.86
N THR A 20 26.42 -24.49 -3.47
CA THR A 20 25.55 -23.74 -4.38
C THR A 20 25.81 -22.23 -4.41
N GLY A 21 26.93 -21.78 -3.76
CA GLY A 21 27.32 -20.36 -3.72
C GLY A 21 26.64 -19.54 -2.63
N PHE A 22 25.96 -20.18 -1.65
CA PHE A 22 25.48 -19.49 -0.46
C PHE A 22 26.67 -18.94 0.37
N PRO A 23 26.63 -17.68 0.82
CA PRO A 23 27.67 -17.10 1.66
C PRO A 23 27.69 -17.78 3.04
N THR A 24 28.74 -18.53 3.36
CA THR A 24 28.82 -19.37 4.57
C THR A 24 28.95 -18.60 5.88
N SER A 25 29.31 -17.31 5.84
CA SER A 25 29.54 -16.52 7.05
C SER A 25 28.27 -16.23 7.90
N GLN A 26 27.08 -16.23 7.28
CA GLN A 26 25.81 -15.95 7.95
C GLN A 26 24.83 -17.13 7.88
N PHE A 27 24.99 -18.01 6.90
CA PHE A 27 24.17 -19.21 6.72
C PHE A 27 24.90 -20.40 7.39
N THR A 28 24.55 -20.66 8.63
CA THR A 28 25.13 -21.79 9.38
C THR A 28 24.40 -23.09 9.09
N ASN A 29 25.10 -24.22 9.23
CA ASN A 29 24.45 -25.51 9.11
C ASN A 29 23.40 -25.71 10.20
N ASP A 30 22.22 -26.21 9.81
CA ASP A 30 21.24 -26.71 10.77
C ASP A 30 21.60 -28.16 11.15
N THR A 31 22.13 -28.33 12.37
CA THR A 31 22.50 -29.65 12.91
C THR A 31 21.36 -30.28 13.71
N SER A 32 20.20 -29.61 13.84
CA SER A 32 19.08 -30.09 14.64
C SER A 32 18.35 -31.29 14.02
N GLY A 33 18.41 -31.41 12.68
CA GLY A 33 17.67 -32.42 11.93
C GLY A 33 16.16 -32.16 11.80
N TYR A 34 15.66 -31.03 12.32
CA TYR A 34 14.22 -30.68 12.30
C TYR A 34 13.73 -30.17 10.95
N SER A 35 14.64 -29.86 10.05
CA SER A 35 14.34 -29.36 8.70
C SER A 35 13.97 -30.46 7.69
N LYS A 36 14.00 -31.75 8.08
CA LYS A 36 13.76 -32.87 7.15
C LYS A 36 12.39 -32.75 6.45
N GLY A 37 12.42 -32.66 5.12
CA GLY A 37 11.22 -32.50 4.28
C GLY A 37 10.74 -31.06 4.14
N SER A 38 11.35 -30.09 4.83
CA SER A 38 11.00 -28.66 4.77
C SER A 38 11.93 -27.89 3.81
N LEU A 39 11.46 -26.71 3.37
CA LEU A 39 12.28 -25.79 2.58
C LEU A 39 13.39 -25.18 3.46
N THR A 40 14.65 -25.50 3.22
CA THR A 40 15.78 -24.98 4.01
C THR A 40 16.46 -23.76 3.39
N GLY A 41 16.25 -23.51 2.11
CA GLY A 41 16.79 -22.33 1.45
C GLY A 41 16.20 -22.08 0.08
N SER A 42 16.35 -20.85 -0.38
CA SER A 42 16.02 -20.42 -1.73
C SER A 42 17.05 -19.42 -2.22
N ALA A 43 17.23 -19.35 -3.52
CA ALA A 43 18.07 -18.37 -4.20
C ALA A 43 17.25 -17.72 -5.30
N VAL A 44 17.03 -16.41 -5.20
CA VAL A 44 16.25 -15.62 -6.15
C VAL A 44 17.20 -14.70 -6.91
N THR A 45 17.23 -14.81 -8.24
CA THR A 45 18.07 -13.94 -9.07
C THR A 45 17.45 -12.55 -9.18
N VAL A 46 18.24 -11.51 -9.06
CA VAL A 46 17.81 -10.14 -9.33
C VAL A 46 17.63 -9.95 -10.83
N SER A 47 16.45 -9.54 -11.26
CA SER A 47 16.11 -9.39 -12.68
C SER A 47 17.15 -8.53 -13.43
N GLY A 48 17.62 -9.02 -14.57
CA GLY A 48 18.63 -8.33 -15.40
C GLY A 48 20.06 -8.35 -14.84
N SER A 49 20.35 -9.16 -13.81
CA SER A 49 21.69 -9.27 -13.25
C SER A 49 22.04 -10.72 -12.87
N SER A 50 23.31 -10.96 -12.54
CA SER A 50 23.77 -12.22 -11.94
C SER A 50 23.68 -12.25 -10.41
N THR A 51 23.26 -11.15 -9.80
CA THR A 51 23.13 -11.03 -8.34
C THR A 51 22.00 -11.94 -7.84
N LYS A 52 22.23 -12.65 -6.74
CA LYS A 52 21.24 -13.51 -6.11
C LYS A 52 20.93 -13.05 -4.68
N ILE A 53 19.65 -13.10 -4.34
CA ILE A 53 19.16 -12.99 -2.98
C ILE A 53 18.97 -14.40 -2.46
N TYR A 54 19.77 -14.75 -1.46
CA TYR A 54 19.70 -16.04 -0.79
C TYR A 54 18.87 -15.93 0.47
N LYS A 55 18.07 -16.96 0.74
CA LYS A 55 17.24 -17.03 1.95
C LYS A 55 17.36 -18.41 2.57
N GLY A 56 17.72 -18.47 3.85
CA GLY A 56 17.84 -19.71 4.62
C GLY A 56 16.80 -19.77 5.73
N TYR A 57 16.26 -20.96 5.97
CA TYR A 57 15.22 -21.22 6.97
C TYR A 57 15.67 -22.27 7.98
N TYR A 58 15.39 -22.02 9.25
CA TYR A 58 15.73 -22.90 10.38
C TYR A 58 14.47 -23.22 11.15
N TYR A 59 14.36 -24.46 11.64
CA TYR A 59 13.15 -24.99 12.20
C TYR A 59 13.35 -25.49 13.64
N ASP A 60 12.27 -25.51 14.42
CA ASP A 60 12.22 -26.20 15.69
C ASP A 60 11.69 -27.63 15.55
N VAL A 61 11.66 -28.35 16.68
CA VAL A 61 11.16 -29.75 16.77
C VAL A 61 9.70 -29.91 16.29
N LYS A 62 8.91 -28.82 16.26
CA LYS A 62 7.53 -28.80 15.76
C LYS A 62 7.42 -28.42 14.29
N GLY A 63 8.54 -28.25 13.59
CA GLY A 63 8.58 -27.82 12.18
C GLY A 63 8.23 -26.34 11.94
N ARG A 64 8.29 -25.50 12.98
CA ARG A 64 8.04 -24.07 12.86
C ARG A 64 9.33 -23.32 12.54
N VAL A 65 9.27 -22.31 11.68
CA VAL A 65 10.43 -21.49 11.30
C VAL A 65 10.85 -20.60 12.47
N THR A 66 11.99 -20.87 13.08
CA THR A 66 12.52 -20.10 14.22
C THR A 66 13.51 -19.04 13.82
N LYS A 67 14.19 -19.21 12.66
CA LYS A 67 15.13 -18.22 12.13
C LYS A 67 15.03 -18.16 10.61
N VAL A 68 15.07 -16.97 10.07
CA VAL A 68 15.25 -16.70 8.65
C VAL A 68 16.45 -15.79 8.48
N VAL A 69 17.34 -16.15 7.55
CA VAL A 69 18.49 -15.31 7.16
C VAL A 69 18.35 -15.00 5.68
N GLN A 70 18.46 -13.74 5.29
CA GLN A 70 18.43 -13.31 3.90
C GLN A 70 19.51 -12.27 3.67
N ASN A 71 20.27 -12.35 2.55
CA ASN A 71 21.08 -11.22 2.14
C ASN A 71 20.21 -10.18 1.41
N ASN A 72 20.70 -8.96 1.33
CA ASN A 72 19.98 -7.88 0.65
C ASN A 72 20.83 -7.23 -0.46
N LEU A 73 20.18 -6.41 -1.28
CA LEU A 73 20.82 -5.74 -2.43
C LEU A 73 21.92 -4.74 -2.02
N LEU A 74 21.93 -4.31 -0.76
CA LEU A 74 22.89 -3.36 -0.21
C LEU A 74 24.13 -4.02 0.44
N GLY A 75 24.36 -5.32 0.17
CA GLY A 75 25.54 -6.04 0.64
C GLY A 75 25.53 -6.37 2.13
N GLY A 76 24.35 -6.48 2.73
CA GLY A 76 24.14 -6.87 4.12
C GLY A 76 23.14 -8.03 4.23
N TYR A 77 22.58 -8.19 5.43
CA TYR A 77 21.71 -9.30 5.79
C TYR A 77 20.52 -8.81 6.60
N ASP A 78 19.40 -9.50 6.40
CA ASP A 78 18.20 -9.43 7.21
C ASP A 78 18.06 -10.76 7.95
N VAL A 79 18.07 -10.72 9.28
CA VAL A 79 17.97 -11.90 10.14
C VAL A 79 16.74 -11.76 11.01
N THR A 80 15.79 -12.65 10.85
CA THR A 80 14.57 -12.71 11.67
C THR A 80 14.60 -13.94 12.55
N ASN A 81 14.48 -13.76 13.87
CA ASN A 81 14.35 -14.84 14.84
C ASN A 81 12.95 -14.78 15.47
N THR A 82 12.26 -15.92 15.52
CA THR A 82 10.92 -16.05 16.06
C THR A 82 10.91 -17.03 17.22
N VAL A 83 10.41 -16.56 18.37
CA VAL A 83 10.09 -17.40 19.53
C VAL A 83 8.58 -17.58 19.56
N TYR A 84 8.13 -18.80 19.80
CA TYR A 84 6.72 -19.15 19.78
C TYR A 84 6.16 -19.43 21.17
N THR A 85 4.87 -19.15 21.35
CA THR A 85 4.10 -19.59 22.51
C THR A 85 3.93 -21.11 22.48
N PHE A 86 3.38 -21.67 23.56
CA PHE A 86 2.99 -23.09 23.61
C PHE A 86 1.96 -23.43 22.51
N THR A 87 1.02 -22.52 22.24
CA THR A 87 -0.05 -22.69 21.24
C THR A 87 0.44 -22.51 19.79
N GLY A 88 1.68 -22.05 19.60
CA GLY A 88 2.28 -21.89 18.27
C GLY A 88 2.17 -20.49 17.68
N GLN A 89 1.68 -19.52 18.42
CA GLN A 89 1.68 -18.13 18.02
C GLN A 89 3.08 -17.48 18.24
N PRO A 90 3.54 -16.53 17.42
CA PRO A 90 4.77 -15.79 17.69
C PRO A 90 4.69 -15.06 19.04
N ALA A 91 5.58 -15.35 19.97
CA ALA A 91 5.69 -14.61 21.24
C ALA A 91 6.62 -13.40 21.07
N THR A 92 7.75 -13.61 20.36
CA THR A 92 8.73 -12.56 20.09
C THR A 92 9.28 -12.75 18.69
N VAL A 93 9.37 -11.68 17.93
CA VAL A 93 10.03 -11.62 16.62
C VAL A 93 11.13 -10.57 16.70
N THR A 94 12.37 -11.01 16.53
CA THR A 94 13.54 -10.13 16.48
C THR A 94 14.00 -10.05 15.04
N HIS A 95 14.02 -8.85 14.46
CA HIS A 95 14.58 -8.58 13.15
C HIS A 95 15.84 -7.73 13.28
N SER A 96 16.93 -8.17 12.65
CA SER A 96 18.19 -7.44 12.57
C SER A 96 18.54 -7.19 11.12
N HIS A 97 18.60 -5.93 10.73
CA HIS A 97 18.95 -5.48 9.40
C HIS A 97 20.36 -4.89 9.39
N THR A 98 21.18 -5.34 8.43
CA THR A 98 22.51 -4.78 8.12
C THR A 98 22.60 -4.40 6.66
N ALA A 99 23.39 -3.39 6.33
CA ALA A 99 23.78 -3.04 4.97
C ALA A 99 25.21 -2.51 4.98
N SER A 100 25.92 -2.65 3.87
CA SER A 100 27.33 -2.25 3.77
C SER A 100 27.51 -0.77 4.11
N GLY A 101 28.40 -0.47 5.06
CA GLY A 101 28.70 0.88 5.49
C GLY A 101 27.56 1.60 6.22
N LYS A 102 26.54 0.88 6.69
CA LYS A 102 25.39 1.43 7.42
C LYS A 102 25.31 0.89 8.85
N SER A 103 24.65 1.67 9.73
CA SER A 103 24.35 1.22 11.09
C SER A 103 23.39 0.05 11.07
N THR A 104 23.68 -0.98 11.85
CA THR A 104 22.76 -2.09 12.11
C THR A 104 21.50 -1.59 12.79
N ARG A 105 20.34 -2.08 12.34
CA ARG A 105 19.07 -1.85 12.98
C ARG A 105 18.53 -3.16 13.52
N THR A 106 18.26 -3.18 14.82
CA THR A 106 17.61 -4.34 15.47
C THR A 106 16.33 -3.86 16.12
N GLU A 107 15.24 -4.51 15.72
CA GLU A 107 13.91 -4.30 16.28
C GLU A 107 13.38 -5.60 16.88
N VAL A 108 12.53 -5.49 17.89
CA VAL A 108 11.90 -6.63 18.54
C VAL A 108 10.42 -6.35 18.70
N TYR A 109 9.60 -7.22 18.12
CA TYR A 109 8.16 -7.30 18.39
C TYR A 109 7.91 -8.31 19.50
N THR A 110 7.09 -7.93 20.48
CA THR A 110 6.61 -8.83 21.53
C THR A 110 5.09 -8.84 21.50
N TYR A 111 4.50 -10.01 21.35
CA TYR A 111 3.07 -10.20 21.22
C TYR A 111 2.49 -10.78 22.50
N SER A 112 1.35 -10.26 22.92
CA SER A 112 0.49 -10.85 23.95
C SER A 112 -0.82 -11.25 23.31
N TYR A 113 -1.40 -12.33 23.84
CA TYR A 113 -2.63 -12.92 23.32
C TYR A 113 -3.69 -13.01 24.42
N ASP A 114 -4.93 -13.00 24.03
CA ASP A 114 -6.04 -13.30 24.93
C ASP A 114 -6.29 -14.82 25.00
N HIS A 115 -7.31 -15.22 25.76
CA HIS A 115 -7.68 -16.63 25.98
C HIS A 115 -8.15 -17.35 24.70
N ALA A 116 -8.43 -16.63 23.62
CA ALA A 116 -8.82 -17.17 22.31
C ALA A 116 -7.69 -17.08 21.27
N ASP A 117 -6.43 -16.92 21.71
CA ASP A 117 -5.23 -16.75 20.87
C ASP A 117 -5.30 -15.57 19.90
N ARG A 118 -6.09 -14.52 20.23
CA ARG A 118 -6.12 -13.28 19.46
C ARG A 118 -5.10 -12.30 20.04
N VAL A 119 -4.40 -11.56 19.18
CA VAL A 119 -3.43 -10.55 19.61
C VAL A 119 -4.14 -9.49 20.48
N SER A 120 -3.75 -9.38 21.75
CA SER A 120 -4.26 -8.36 22.66
C SER A 120 -3.33 -7.15 22.79
N LYS A 121 -2.02 -7.37 22.57
CA LYS A 121 -1.01 -6.30 22.64
C LYS A 121 0.18 -6.62 21.73
N VAL A 122 0.69 -5.59 21.09
CA VAL A 122 1.97 -5.60 20.38
C VAL A 122 2.87 -4.54 21.00
N GLU A 123 4.02 -4.96 21.50
CA GLU A 123 5.09 -4.09 21.95
C GLU A 123 6.22 -4.10 20.91
N HIS A 124 6.87 -2.97 20.74
CA HIS A 124 8.00 -2.82 19.82
C HIS A 124 9.19 -2.21 20.55
N THR A 125 10.38 -2.74 20.29
CA THR A 125 11.64 -2.23 20.82
C THR A 125 12.55 -1.88 19.68
N LEU A 126 13.04 -0.64 19.64
CA LEU A 126 14.05 -0.18 18.70
C LEU A 126 15.13 0.58 19.47
N GLY A 127 16.43 0.22 19.27
CA GLY A 127 17.54 0.88 19.95
C GLY A 127 17.48 0.78 21.48
N GLY A 128 16.90 -0.30 22.01
CA GLY A 128 16.76 -0.54 23.46
C GLY A 128 15.52 0.11 24.10
N THR A 129 14.83 1.01 23.40
CA THR A 129 13.59 1.62 23.91
C THR A 129 12.39 0.79 23.53
N LYS A 130 11.66 0.29 24.54
CA LYS A 130 10.44 -0.50 24.38
C LYS A 130 9.21 0.39 24.52
N ILE A 131 8.27 0.27 23.56
CA ILE A 131 6.98 0.98 23.58
C ILE A 131 5.85 0.00 23.33
N THR A 132 4.62 0.33 23.72
CA THR A 132 3.43 -0.35 23.24
C THR A 132 3.09 0.19 21.86
N LEU A 133 3.22 -0.64 20.81
CA LEU A 133 2.87 -0.26 19.44
C LEU A 133 1.36 -0.14 19.29
N ALA A 134 0.64 -1.18 19.74
CA ALA A 134 -0.82 -1.21 19.76
C ALA A 134 -1.37 -2.15 20.82
N ASP A 135 -2.54 -1.79 21.41
CA ASP A 135 -3.38 -2.63 22.25
C ASP A 135 -4.71 -2.87 21.55
N TYR A 136 -5.23 -4.10 21.65
CA TYR A 136 -6.46 -4.52 20.99
C TYR A 136 -7.45 -5.10 21.99
N THR A 137 -8.73 -4.81 21.81
CA THR A 137 -9.82 -5.50 22.50
C THR A 137 -10.85 -6.00 21.49
N TYR A 138 -11.56 -7.05 21.87
CA TYR A 138 -12.54 -7.70 21.02
C TYR A 138 -13.91 -7.71 21.68
N ASP A 139 -14.96 -7.71 20.88
CA ASP A 139 -16.32 -7.87 21.37
C ASP A 139 -16.65 -9.35 21.62
N SER A 140 -17.85 -9.63 22.11
CA SER A 140 -18.33 -10.98 22.42
C SER A 140 -18.42 -11.91 21.19
N PHE A 141 -18.40 -11.35 19.98
CA PHE A 141 -18.38 -12.10 18.71
C PHE A 141 -16.96 -12.30 18.16
N GLY A 142 -15.94 -11.83 18.88
CA GLY A 142 -14.54 -11.94 18.47
C GLY A 142 -14.08 -10.89 17.45
N ARG A 143 -14.90 -9.86 17.18
CA ARG A 143 -14.54 -8.77 16.27
C ARG A 143 -13.75 -7.70 17.00
N LEU A 144 -12.83 -7.04 16.30
CA LEU A 144 -12.04 -5.93 16.86
C LEU A 144 -12.98 -4.82 17.39
N SER A 145 -12.94 -4.59 18.69
CA SER A 145 -13.75 -3.56 19.36
C SER A 145 -12.99 -2.26 19.53
N THR A 146 -11.74 -2.34 19.99
CA THR A 146 -10.88 -1.15 20.11
C THR A 146 -9.45 -1.44 19.71
N LYS A 147 -8.77 -0.40 19.24
CA LYS A 147 -7.32 -0.38 19.03
C LYS A 147 -6.76 0.92 19.60
N SER A 148 -5.76 0.84 20.49
CA SER A 148 -5.06 2.01 21.03
C SER A 148 -3.63 2.02 20.53
N LEU A 149 -3.20 3.11 19.92
CA LEU A 149 -1.86 3.25 19.34
C LEU A 149 -0.91 3.95 20.31
N HIS A 150 0.35 3.54 20.32
CA HIS A 150 1.42 4.05 21.19
C HIS A 150 1.07 3.98 22.68
N GLY A 151 0.29 2.98 23.10
CA GLY A 151 -0.16 2.86 24.51
C GLY A 151 -0.99 4.06 25.00
N SER A 152 -1.49 4.91 24.11
CA SER A 152 -2.16 6.17 24.47
C SER A 152 -3.68 6.05 24.30
N ALA A 153 -4.42 6.35 25.36
CA ALA A 153 -5.89 6.44 25.30
C ALA A 153 -6.37 7.55 24.33
N ALA A 154 -5.57 8.59 24.11
CA ALA A 154 -5.88 9.67 23.15
C ALA A 154 -5.83 9.19 21.70
N ASN A 155 -5.07 8.12 21.41
CA ASN A 155 -4.91 7.52 20.09
C ASN A 155 -5.77 6.26 19.92
N LYS A 156 -6.86 6.15 20.69
CA LYS A 156 -7.78 5.01 20.65
C LYS A 156 -8.75 5.15 19.48
N LEU A 157 -8.90 4.04 18.72
CA LEU A 157 -9.96 3.83 17.75
C LEU A 157 -10.97 2.85 18.33
N THR A 158 -12.25 3.10 18.12
CA THR A 158 -13.36 2.21 18.48
C THR A 158 -14.11 1.81 17.21
N TYR A 159 -14.42 0.52 17.09
CA TYR A 159 -15.11 -0.07 15.96
C TYR A 159 -16.52 -0.51 16.33
N ALA A 160 -17.48 -0.23 15.47
CA ALA A 160 -18.87 -0.62 15.64
C ALA A 160 -19.33 -1.47 14.45
N TYR A 161 -20.21 -2.42 14.73
CA TYR A 161 -20.71 -3.36 13.72
C TYR A 161 -22.21 -3.56 13.86
N ASN A 162 -22.87 -3.93 12.77
CA ASN A 162 -24.25 -4.37 12.80
C ASN A 162 -24.36 -5.89 13.11
N LEU A 163 -25.59 -6.38 13.16
CA LEU A 163 -25.86 -7.81 13.42
C LEU A 163 -25.28 -8.78 12.36
N ARG A 164 -25.01 -8.29 11.15
CA ARG A 164 -24.37 -9.07 10.07
C ARG A 164 -22.85 -8.97 10.10
N SER A 165 -22.28 -8.42 11.17
CA SER A 165 -20.86 -8.14 11.34
C SER A 165 -20.27 -7.18 10.29
N TRP A 166 -21.10 -6.40 9.62
CA TRP A 166 -20.63 -5.32 8.76
C TRP A 166 -20.18 -4.15 9.62
N LEU A 167 -19.02 -3.58 9.31
CA LEU A 167 -18.51 -2.40 10.00
C LEU A 167 -19.47 -1.22 9.77
N THR A 168 -19.91 -0.58 10.84
CA THR A 168 -20.80 0.60 10.77
C THR A 168 -20.11 1.87 11.25
N GLY A 169 -19.01 1.76 11.97
CA GLY A 169 -18.29 2.93 12.45
C GLY A 169 -16.87 2.67 12.88
N ILE A 170 -16.03 3.68 12.67
CA ILE A 170 -14.70 3.84 13.26
C ILE A 170 -14.69 5.19 13.93
N THR A 171 -14.32 5.25 15.21
CA THR A 171 -14.35 6.52 15.97
C THR A 171 -13.05 6.72 16.74
N SER A 172 -12.42 7.86 16.55
CA SER A 172 -11.29 8.35 17.34
C SER A 172 -11.34 9.88 17.46
N THR A 173 -10.41 10.46 18.23
CA THR A 173 -10.27 11.91 18.32
C THR A 173 -9.81 12.57 17.01
N ARG A 174 -9.13 11.82 16.14
CA ARG A 174 -8.53 12.33 14.89
C ARG A 174 -9.15 11.77 13.62
N PHE A 175 -9.96 10.71 13.74
CA PHE A 175 -10.66 10.12 12.60
C PHE A 175 -11.98 9.54 13.04
N THR A 176 -13.05 9.88 12.32
CA THR A 176 -14.37 9.28 12.50
C THR A 176 -14.91 8.90 11.13
N GLN A 177 -15.43 7.68 11.00
CA GLN A 177 -16.16 7.23 9.82
C GLN A 177 -17.44 6.52 10.24
N ASN A 178 -18.54 6.79 9.54
CA ASN A 178 -19.78 6.03 9.66
C ASN A 178 -20.16 5.45 8.30
N LEU A 179 -20.55 4.19 8.30
CA LEU A 179 -20.96 3.43 7.13
C LEU A 179 -22.42 3.05 7.28
N TYR A 180 -23.22 3.37 6.30
CA TYR A 180 -24.65 3.10 6.27
C TYR A 180 -24.95 2.14 5.12
N TYR A 181 -25.80 1.16 5.38
CA TYR A 181 -26.21 0.13 4.40
C TYR A 181 -27.69 0.28 4.09
N ASN A 182 -28.55 -0.12 5.00
CA ASN A 182 -30.02 -0.01 4.91
C ASN A 182 -30.60 1.19 5.71
N THR A 183 -29.73 2.00 6.27
CA THR A 183 -30.04 3.24 7.02
C THR A 183 -29.27 4.40 6.41
N GLY A 184 -29.43 5.60 6.99
CA GLY A 184 -28.74 6.80 6.53
C GLY A 184 -29.49 7.51 5.41
N VAL A 185 -28.78 8.36 4.66
CA VAL A 185 -29.37 9.28 3.66
C VAL A 185 -29.28 8.77 2.22
N GLY A 186 -28.66 7.62 2.00
CA GLY A 186 -28.62 6.93 0.71
C GLY A 186 -29.79 5.98 0.48
N THR A 187 -29.92 5.44 -0.72
CA THR A 187 -30.89 4.38 -1.02
C THR A 187 -30.50 3.11 -0.27
N ALA A 188 -31.40 2.58 0.56
CA ALA A 188 -31.15 1.41 1.40
C ALA A 188 -30.65 0.21 0.60
N ARG A 189 -29.58 -0.45 1.11
CA ARG A 189 -28.96 -1.65 0.55
C ARG A 189 -28.95 -2.76 1.60
N TYR A 190 -29.25 -3.98 1.18
CA TYR A 190 -29.36 -5.14 2.07
C TYR A 190 -28.40 -6.27 1.72
N ASN A 191 -27.61 -6.08 0.66
CA ASN A 191 -26.63 -7.03 0.12
C ASN A 191 -25.19 -6.77 0.60
N GLY A 192 -24.96 -5.75 1.41
CA GLY A 192 -23.63 -5.37 1.89
C GLY A 192 -23.03 -4.15 1.19
N ASN A 193 -23.64 -3.65 0.13
CA ASN A 193 -23.22 -2.39 -0.48
C ASN A 193 -23.50 -1.21 0.45
N ILE A 194 -22.54 -0.30 0.55
CA ILE A 194 -22.64 0.93 1.34
C ILE A 194 -23.58 1.89 0.61
N SER A 195 -24.69 2.27 1.25
CA SER A 195 -25.65 3.24 0.69
C SER A 195 -25.15 4.68 0.82
N SER A 196 -24.50 4.97 1.94
CA SER A 196 -23.85 6.26 2.20
C SER A 196 -22.76 6.11 3.25
N MET A 197 -21.82 7.03 3.27
CA MET A 197 -20.81 7.12 4.33
C MET A 197 -20.52 8.56 4.69
N THR A 198 -20.12 8.80 5.95
CA THR A 198 -19.61 10.09 6.40
C THR A 198 -18.27 9.91 7.08
N TRP A 199 -17.42 10.92 7.02
CA TRP A 199 -16.14 10.93 7.75
C TRP A 199 -15.72 12.33 8.16
N LYS A 200 -14.82 12.35 9.15
CA LYS A 200 -14.08 13.52 9.57
C LYS A 200 -12.64 13.10 9.84
N SER A 201 -11.68 13.85 9.35
CA SER A 201 -10.26 13.50 9.43
C SER A 201 -9.41 14.63 10.03
N GLY A 202 -8.38 14.25 10.78
CA GLY A 202 -7.41 15.18 11.34
C GLY A 202 -8.05 16.15 12.36
N ASN A 203 -7.72 17.41 12.21
CA ASN A 203 -8.23 18.49 13.07
C ASN A 203 -9.43 19.24 12.45
N GLU A 204 -9.97 18.72 11.33
CA GLU A 204 -11.07 19.36 10.64
C GLU A 204 -12.36 19.31 11.46
N SER A 205 -13.19 20.36 11.35
CA SER A 205 -14.56 20.36 11.85
C SER A 205 -15.55 19.82 10.82
N THR A 206 -15.20 19.86 9.54
CA THR A 206 -16.06 19.47 8.42
C THR A 206 -16.35 17.97 8.43
N VAL A 207 -17.62 17.61 8.48
CA VAL A 207 -18.10 16.26 8.21
C VAL A 207 -18.36 16.16 6.72
N ARG A 208 -17.63 15.27 6.04
CA ARG A 208 -17.73 14.96 4.60
C ARG A 208 -18.50 13.67 4.41
N GLY A 209 -19.08 13.48 3.25
CA GLY A 209 -19.77 12.22 2.97
C GLY A 209 -20.01 11.96 1.49
N TYR A 210 -20.35 10.71 1.22
CA TYR A 210 -20.82 10.23 -0.09
C TYR A 210 -22.14 9.50 0.04
N LYS A 211 -23.04 9.73 -0.93
CA LYS A 211 -24.20 8.87 -1.22
C LYS A 211 -23.87 8.06 -2.47
N PHE A 212 -24.06 6.75 -2.39
CA PHE A 212 -23.75 5.85 -3.49
C PHE A 212 -24.99 5.34 -4.21
N THR A 213 -24.90 5.21 -5.51
CA THR A 213 -25.86 4.46 -6.32
C THR A 213 -25.11 3.39 -7.11
N TYR A 214 -25.82 2.31 -7.41
CA TYR A 214 -25.27 1.13 -8.08
C TYR A 214 -26.20 0.69 -9.21
N ASP A 215 -25.64 0.03 -10.21
CA ASP A 215 -26.42 -0.62 -11.25
C ASP A 215 -26.98 -1.99 -10.81
N GLY A 216 -27.64 -2.70 -11.72
CA GLY A 216 -28.22 -4.01 -11.44
C GLY A 216 -27.18 -5.14 -11.22
N LEU A 217 -25.89 -4.89 -11.49
CA LEU A 217 -24.77 -5.80 -11.21
C LEU A 217 -23.96 -5.36 -9.99
N ASP A 218 -24.51 -4.45 -9.17
CA ASP A 218 -23.88 -3.90 -7.96
C ASP A 218 -22.58 -3.11 -8.23
N ARG A 219 -22.38 -2.59 -9.45
CA ARG A 219 -21.26 -1.70 -9.77
C ARG A 219 -21.64 -0.27 -9.43
N MET A 220 -20.70 0.51 -8.89
CA MET A 220 -20.93 1.90 -8.52
C MET A 220 -21.24 2.75 -9.76
N LEU A 221 -22.35 3.48 -9.73
CA LEU A 221 -22.68 4.51 -10.72
C LEU A 221 -22.31 5.90 -10.23
N ASN A 222 -22.80 6.28 -9.03
CA ASN A 222 -22.53 7.61 -8.52
C ASN A 222 -22.03 7.54 -7.09
N ALA A 223 -21.07 8.39 -6.79
CA ALA A 223 -20.67 8.79 -5.45
C ALA A 223 -20.89 10.30 -5.33
N THR A 224 -22.08 10.67 -4.91
CA THR A 224 -22.48 12.08 -4.76
C THR A 224 -21.93 12.62 -3.45
N TYR A 225 -21.00 13.57 -3.54
CA TYR A 225 -20.40 14.23 -2.39
C TYR A 225 -21.36 15.24 -1.74
N GLY A 226 -21.22 15.38 -0.45
CA GLY A 226 -21.80 16.46 0.34
C GLY A 226 -21.15 16.56 1.70
N GLU A 227 -21.52 17.59 2.43
CA GLU A 227 -21.02 17.85 3.78
C GLU A 227 -22.16 17.81 4.79
N THR A 228 -21.82 17.81 6.10
CA THR A 228 -22.68 17.54 7.24
C THR A 228 -23.07 16.07 7.40
N ALA A 229 -23.65 15.70 8.53
CA ALA A 229 -24.12 14.33 8.78
C ALA A 229 -25.22 13.90 7.78
N GLY A 230 -25.99 14.87 7.25
CA GLY A 230 -27.03 14.65 6.25
C GLY A 230 -26.53 14.62 4.80
N ILE A 231 -25.24 14.87 4.56
CA ILE A 231 -24.65 14.99 3.22
C ILE A 231 -25.50 15.96 2.35
N SER A 232 -25.84 17.11 2.92
CA SER A 232 -26.87 18.02 2.36
C SER A 232 -26.34 19.37 1.92
N THR A 233 -25.13 19.76 2.35
CA THR A 233 -24.51 21.02 1.98
C THR A 233 -23.30 20.81 1.09
N ASN A 234 -22.87 21.85 0.38
CA ASN A 234 -21.70 21.80 -0.49
C ASN A 234 -21.72 20.60 -1.48
N ALA A 235 -22.92 20.32 -1.99
CA ALA A 235 -23.16 19.19 -2.86
C ALA A 235 -22.26 19.22 -4.10
N ASN A 236 -21.85 18.05 -4.51
CA ASN A 236 -21.03 17.80 -5.71
C ASN A 236 -19.60 18.36 -5.69
N ARG A 237 -19.12 18.99 -4.63
CA ARG A 237 -17.74 19.56 -4.62
C ARG A 237 -16.66 18.56 -5.02
N PHE A 238 -16.84 17.29 -4.64
CA PHE A 238 -15.88 16.20 -4.91
C PHE A 238 -16.62 14.91 -5.29
N SER A 239 -17.68 15.02 -6.09
CA SER A 239 -18.40 13.85 -6.60
C SER A 239 -17.59 13.13 -7.67
N GLU A 240 -17.80 11.81 -7.76
CA GLU A 240 -17.22 10.95 -8.78
C GLU A 240 -18.31 9.99 -9.30
N ASN A 241 -18.54 10.00 -10.62
CA ASN A 241 -19.65 9.29 -11.22
C ASN A 241 -19.19 8.50 -12.44
N VAL A 242 -19.58 7.24 -12.54
CA VAL A 242 -19.38 6.43 -13.73
C VAL A 242 -20.61 6.58 -14.63
N THR A 243 -20.44 7.12 -15.82
CA THR A 243 -21.54 7.39 -16.75
C THR A 243 -21.90 6.18 -17.61
N GLY A 244 -21.07 5.14 -17.60
CA GLY A 244 -21.36 3.88 -18.30
C GLY A 244 -20.30 2.82 -18.12
N TYR A 245 -20.74 1.58 -18.19
CA TYR A 245 -19.92 0.38 -18.29
C TYR A 245 -20.21 -0.35 -19.60
N ASP A 246 -19.21 -1.06 -20.12
CA ASP A 246 -19.46 -2.03 -21.17
C ASP A 246 -19.96 -3.38 -20.58
N LYS A 247 -20.18 -4.36 -21.47
CA LYS A 247 -20.66 -5.71 -21.08
C LYS A 247 -19.62 -6.50 -20.27
N ASN A 248 -18.33 -6.16 -20.39
CA ASN A 248 -17.23 -6.78 -19.65
C ASN A 248 -17.00 -6.11 -18.28
N GLY A 249 -17.66 -4.97 -18.01
CA GLY A 249 -17.51 -4.19 -16.80
C GLY A 249 -16.44 -3.09 -16.88
N ASN A 250 -15.89 -2.84 -18.05
CA ASN A 250 -14.95 -1.73 -18.25
C ASN A 250 -15.68 -0.39 -18.15
N ILE A 251 -15.08 0.59 -17.48
CA ILE A 251 -15.58 1.96 -17.40
C ILE A 251 -15.48 2.60 -18.80
N LYS A 252 -16.59 3.15 -19.29
CA LYS A 252 -16.66 3.87 -20.55
C LYS A 252 -16.74 5.38 -20.40
N GLY A 253 -17.09 5.85 -19.24
CA GLY A 253 -17.12 7.27 -18.95
C GLY A 253 -17.08 7.55 -17.47
N LEU A 254 -16.36 8.60 -17.08
CA LEU A 254 -16.12 8.99 -15.71
C LEU A 254 -16.21 10.51 -15.58
N GLN A 255 -17.02 10.98 -14.67
CA GLN A 255 -17.14 12.39 -14.32
C GLN A 255 -16.61 12.64 -12.93
N ARG A 256 -15.82 13.70 -12.79
CA ARG A 256 -15.26 14.09 -11.50
C ARG A 256 -15.45 15.60 -11.27
N TYR A 257 -15.78 15.94 -10.04
CA TYR A 257 -15.92 17.32 -9.60
C TYR A 257 -14.80 17.65 -8.61
N GLY A 258 -14.30 18.88 -8.65
CA GLY A 258 -13.20 19.31 -7.79
C GLY A 258 -13.17 20.83 -7.62
N GLN A 259 -12.12 21.31 -6.97
CA GLN A 259 -11.90 22.71 -6.72
C GLN A 259 -11.28 23.38 -7.94
N LEU A 260 -11.91 24.48 -8.42
CA LEU A 260 -11.47 25.27 -9.58
C LEU A 260 -10.77 26.58 -9.17
N SER A 261 -11.05 27.08 -7.98
CA SER A 261 -10.40 28.26 -7.40
C SER A 261 -10.45 28.19 -5.88
N SER A 262 -9.95 29.19 -5.17
CA SER A 262 -10.07 29.26 -3.71
C SER A 262 -11.50 29.14 -3.18
N THR A 263 -12.51 29.47 -3.99
CA THR A 263 -13.92 29.50 -3.60
C THR A 263 -14.85 28.72 -4.54
N ALA A 264 -14.42 28.44 -5.79
CA ALA A 264 -15.25 27.80 -6.79
C ALA A 264 -14.96 26.30 -6.91
N TYR A 265 -16.03 25.55 -7.14
CA TYR A 265 -16.03 24.10 -7.38
C TYR A 265 -16.85 23.80 -8.63
N GLY A 266 -16.44 22.79 -9.38
CA GLY A 266 -17.12 22.40 -10.62
C GLY A 266 -16.58 21.07 -11.16
N MET A 267 -17.04 20.72 -12.36
CA MET A 267 -16.57 19.54 -13.07
C MET A 267 -15.11 19.76 -13.50
N ILE A 268 -14.25 18.81 -13.18
CA ILE A 268 -12.82 18.83 -13.51
C ILE A 268 -12.48 17.77 -14.55
N ASP A 269 -13.25 16.68 -14.62
CA ASP A 269 -13.13 15.63 -15.62
C ASP A 269 -14.53 15.25 -16.15
N ASN A 270 -14.64 15.07 -17.45
CA ASN A 270 -15.79 14.44 -18.12
C ASN A 270 -15.27 13.50 -19.20
N LEU A 271 -14.77 12.36 -18.75
CA LEU A 271 -13.99 11.44 -19.54
C LEU A 271 -14.88 10.52 -20.38
N THR A 272 -14.48 10.32 -21.62
CA THR A 272 -14.95 9.25 -22.48
C THR A 272 -13.78 8.30 -22.75
N LEU A 273 -13.93 7.02 -22.34
CA LEU A 273 -12.90 6.01 -22.49
C LEU A 273 -13.25 5.13 -23.72
N THR A 274 -12.39 5.17 -24.71
CA THR A 274 -12.47 4.33 -25.90
C THR A 274 -11.59 3.11 -25.70
N LEU A 275 -12.18 1.91 -25.80
CA LEU A 275 -11.50 0.65 -25.56
C LEU A 275 -11.46 -0.19 -26.85
N ASN A 276 -10.37 -0.96 -26.97
CA ASN A 276 -10.25 -2.07 -27.93
C ASN A 276 -10.28 -3.38 -27.12
N GLY A 277 -11.43 -4.05 -27.09
CA GLY A 277 -11.67 -5.14 -26.14
C GLY A 277 -11.61 -4.62 -24.70
N ASN A 278 -10.66 -5.12 -23.89
CA ASN A 278 -10.43 -4.67 -22.51
C ASN A 278 -9.23 -3.71 -22.41
N GLN A 279 -8.61 -3.33 -23.51
CA GLN A 279 -7.48 -2.40 -23.54
C GLN A 279 -7.98 -0.98 -23.80
N LEU A 280 -7.53 -0.04 -22.96
CA LEU A 280 -7.81 1.37 -23.17
C LEU A 280 -7.03 1.87 -24.38
N ASN A 281 -7.71 2.50 -25.33
CA ASN A 281 -7.09 3.02 -26.54
C ASN A 281 -6.92 4.55 -26.51
N ARG A 282 -7.96 5.24 -26.00
CA ARG A 282 -8.01 6.70 -25.97
C ARG A 282 -8.89 7.17 -24.81
N VAL A 283 -8.56 8.32 -24.25
CA VAL A 283 -9.40 9.04 -23.29
C VAL A 283 -9.58 10.47 -23.76
N ASP A 284 -10.82 10.86 -23.99
CA ASP A 284 -11.21 12.23 -24.28
C ASP A 284 -11.77 12.87 -23.02
N ASP A 285 -11.30 14.06 -22.68
CA ASP A 285 -11.89 14.89 -21.64
C ASP A 285 -12.60 16.08 -22.27
N ALA A 286 -13.91 16.20 -22.04
CA ALA A 286 -14.72 17.30 -22.55
C ALA A 286 -14.60 18.57 -21.69
N VAL A 287 -13.86 18.54 -20.59
CA VAL A 287 -13.66 19.66 -19.66
C VAL A 287 -12.26 20.23 -19.84
N ALA A 288 -12.19 21.54 -20.14
CA ALA A 288 -10.93 22.25 -20.24
C ALA A 288 -10.47 22.91 -18.93
N ALA A 289 -11.27 22.81 -17.88
CA ALA A 289 -10.97 23.41 -16.58
C ALA A 289 -9.87 22.62 -15.86
N SER A 290 -8.90 23.34 -15.28
CA SER A 290 -7.87 22.74 -14.45
C SER A 290 -8.20 22.87 -12.98
N THR A 291 -7.78 21.89 -12.18
CA THR A 291 -7.90 21.93 -10.72
C THR A 291 -7.07 23.04 -10.09
N TYR A 292 -7.60 23.58 -9.01
CA TYR A 292 -6.91 24.60 -8.21
C TYR A 292 -5.67 24.00 -7.53
N ASN A 293 -4.55 24.74 -7.58
CA ASN A 293 -3.26 24.35 -6.99
C ASN A 293 -2.75 22.95 -7.43
N GLY A 294 -3.03 22.54 -8.67
CA GLY A 294 -2.58 21.24 -9.17
C GLY A 294 -3.20 20.05 -8.44
N GLY A 295 -4.46 20.17 -8.01
CA GLY A 295 -5.22 19.06 -7.42
C GLY A 295 -5.34 17.87 -8.37
N PHE A 296 -5.88 16.79 -7.87
CA PHE A 296 -6.04 15.55 -8.63
C PHE A 296 -7.07 15.74 -9.76
N GLU A 297 -6.68 15.37 -10.97
CA GLU A 297 -7.53 15.31 -12.17
C GLU A 297 -6.88 14.39 -13.20
N PHE A 298 -7.62 13.96 -14.20
CA PHE A 298 -7.03 13.41 -15.43
C PHE A 298 -6.34 14.53 -16.21
N LYS A 299 -5.14 14.25 -16.72
CA LYS A 299 -4.42 15.20 -17.58
C LYS A 299 -4.55 14.74 -19.03
N ASN A 300 -5.42 15.41 -19.80
CA ASN A 300 -5.54 15.18 -21.23
C ASN A 300 -4.33 15.79 -21.96
N GLY A 301 -3.19 15.11 -21.91
CA GLY A 301 -1.89 15.56 -22.46
C GLY A 301 -1.70 15.25 -23.93
N ALA A 302 -2.58 14.42 -24.52
CA ALA A 302 -2.50 14.00 -25.91
C ALA A 302 -3.86 14.18 -26.63
N ASN A 303 -3.80 14.19 -27.97
CA ASN A 303 -4.98 14.14 -28.82
C ASN A 303 -4.63 13.32 -30.06
N ALA A 304 -4.41 12.01 -29.84
CA ALA A 304 -4.07 11.05 -30.87
C ALA A 304 -5.21 10.03 -31.06
N ALA A 305 -5.25 9.36 -32.21
CA ALA A 305 -6.21 8.27 -32.41
C ALA A 305 -5.96 7.12 -31.43
N ASP A 306 -4.68 6.84 -31.16
CA ASP A 306 -4.21 5.80 -30.23
C ASP A 306 -3.27 6.47 -29.22
N GLU A 307 -3.76 6.69 -27.99
CA GLU A 307 -3.00 7.34 -26.92
C GLU A 307 -2.26 6.32 -26.04
N TYR A 308 -2.76 5.07 -26.03
CA TYR A 308 -2.23 3.95 -25.30
C TYR A 308 -1.80 2.85 -26.26
N SER A 309 -0.70 2.17 -25.95
CA SER A 309 -0.24 1.03 -26.75
C SER A 309 0.17 -0.10 -25.82
N TYR A 310 0.09 -1.32 -26.31
CA TYR A 310 0.32 -2.53 -25.53
C TYR A 310 1.26 -3.49 -26.28
N ASP A 311 1.96 -4.33 -25.53
CA ASP A 311 2.69 -5.47 -26.09
C ASP A 311 1.77 -6.68 -26.34
N ALA A 312 2.35 -7.76 -26.84
CA ALA A 312 1.60 -9.00 -27.13
C ALA A 312 1.04 -9.69 -25.87
N ASN A 313 1.57 -9.37 -24.69
CA ASN A 313 1.09 -9.88 -23.40
C ASN A 313 -0.02 -8.99 -22.81
N GLY A 314 -0.33 -7.86 -23.45
CA GLY A 314 -1.30 -6.88 -22.96
C GLY A 314 -0.74 -5.89 -21.95
N ASN A 315 0.59 -5.81 -21.79
CA ASN A 315 1.21 -4.80 -20.93
C ASN A 315 1.23 -3.45 -21.63
N LEU A 316 0.94 -2.38 -20.90
CA LEU A 316 0.95 -1.00 -21.39
C LEU A 316 2.37 -0.58 -21.80
N THR A 317 2.60 -0.22 -23.06
CA THR A 317 3.92 0.22 -23.55
C THR A 317 4.02 1.72 -23.74
N LYS A 318 2.90 2.42 -23.89
CA LYS A 318 2.83 3.89 -24.01
C LYS A 318 1.60 4.45 -23.32
N ASP A 319 1.74 5.63 -22.75
CA ASP A 319 0.67 6.51 -22.26
C ASP A 319 1.04 7.95 -22.62
N LEU A 320 0.47 8.42 -23.72
CA LEU A 320 0.78 9.75 -24.23
C LEU A 320 0.23 10.87 -23.34
N ASN A 321 -0.83 10.61 -22.59
CA ASN A 321 -1.42 11.58 -21.66
C ASN A 321 -0.48 11.88 -20.48
N LYS A 322 0.27 10.89 -20.02
CA LYS A 322 1.34 11.06 -19.01
C LYS A 322 2.70 11.41 -19.62
N GLY A 323 2.78 11.57 -20.96
CA GLY A 323 4.04 11.79 -21.67
C GLY A 323 4.97 10.57 -21.63
N ILE A 324 4.44 9.37 -21.40
CA ILE A 324 5.21 8.13 -21.40
C ILE A 324 5.40 7.65 -22.84
N SER A 325 6.64 7.72 -23.33
CA SER A 325 7.02 7.30 -24.68
C SER A 325 7.34 5.81 -24.78
N GLY A 326 7.64 5.14 -23.68
CA GLY A 326 7.92 3.72 -23.67
C GLY A 326 7.92 3.11 -22.27
N ILE A 327 7.42 1.88 -22.17
CA ILE A 327 7.55 1.05 -20.98
C ILE A 327 8.11 -0.31 -21.42
N THR A 328 9.17 -0.75 -20.79
CA THR A 328 9.71 -2.11 -20.95
C THR A 328 9.33 -2.97 -19.75
N TYR A 329 9.20 -4.25 -19.98
CA TYR A 329 8.80 -5.22 -18.95
C TYR A 329 9.85 -6.32 -18.78
N ASN A 330 9.91 -6.90 -17.59
CA ASN A 330 10.69 -8.11 -17.35
C ASN A 330 9.85 -9.37 -17.70
N PHE A 331 10.43 -10.55 -17.53
CA PHE A 331 9.80 -11.84 -17.83
C PHE A 331 8.59 -12.17 -16.93
N LEU A 332 8.38 -11.42 -15.81
CA LEU A 332 7.20 -11.52 -14.93
C LEU A 332 6.08 -10.54 -15.34
N ASN A 333 6.21 -9.84 -16.47
CA ASN A 333 5.34 -8.74 -16.87
C ASN A 333 5.29 -7.59 -15.84
N LEU A 334 6.37 -7.37 -15.09
CA LEU A 334 6.51 -6.20 -14.23
C LEU A 334 7.26 -5.09 -14.96
N PRO A 335 6.88 -3.81 -14.82
CA PRO A 335 7.56 -2.70 -15.48
C PRO A 335 9.04 -2.65 -15.08
N ASN A 336 9.92 -2.65 -16.06
CA ASN A 336 11.37 -2.52 -15.84
C ASN A 336 11.83 -1.07 -15.95
N VAL A 337 11.46 -0.40 -17.05
CA VAL A 337 11.76 1.02 -17.26
C VAL A 337 10.56 1.73 -17.83
N VAL A 338 10.15 2.82 -17.19
CA VAL A 338 9.22 3.80 -17.75
C VAL A 338 10.04 4.98 -18.29
N THR A 339 9.88 5.28 -19.58
CA THR A 339 10.59 6.36 -20.27
C THR A 339 9.60 7.45 -20.66
N PHE A 340 9.90 8.68 -20.29
CA PHE A 340 9.12 9.86 -20.66
C PHE A 340 9.67 10.53 -21.91
N SER A 341 8.85 11.30 -22.60
CA SER A 341 9.19 12.00 -23.86
C SER A 341 10.33 13.01 -23.72
N ASP A 342 10.58 13.52 -22.51
CA ASP A 342 11.70 14.44 -22.22
C ASP A 342 13.00 13.71 -21.84
N GLY A 343 13.03 12.38 -21.93
CA GLY A 343 14.18 11.55 -21.57
C GLY A 343 14.30 11.22 -20.07
N SER A 344 13.37 11.68 -19.24
CA SER A 344 13.27 11.24 -17.84
C SER A 344 12.91 9.75 -17.77
N THR A 345 13.40 9.05 -16.76
CA THR A 345 13.11 7.61 -16.59
C THR A 345 12.79 7.24 -15.15
N ILE A 346 11.96 6.21 -15.00
CA ILE A 346 11.77 5.49 -13.74
C ILE A 346 12.16 4.04 -13.99
N THR A 347 13.16 3.56 -13.25
CA THR A 347 13.67 2.19 -13.39
C THR A 347 13.36 1.40 -12.15
N TYR A 348 12.79 0.21 -12.31
CA TYR A 348 12.48 -0.70 -11.23
C TYR A 348 13.42 -1.92 -11.28
N THR A 349 13.84 -2.40 -10.12
CA THR A 349 14.61 -3.63 -9.98
C THR A 349 13.81 -4.61 -9.13
N TYR A 350 13.63 -5.81 -9.64
CA TYR A 350 12.87 -6.86 -8.96
C TYR A 350 13.74 -8.11 -8.75
N GLY A 351 13.41 -8.87 -7.70
CA GLY A 351 13.78 -10.28 -7.63
C GLY A 351 12.97 -11.10 -8.64
N ALA A 352 13.44 -12.27 -9.02
CA ALA A 352 12.71 -13.19 -9.90
C ALA A 352 11.40 -13.72 -9.27
N ASP A 353 11.20 -13.51 -7.96
CA ASP A 353 9.97 -13.75 -7.23
C ASP A 353 8.96 -12.59 -7.31
N GLY A 354 9.29 -11.52 -8.04
CA GLY A 354 8.45 -10.32 -8.18
C GLY A 354 8.61 -9.29 -7.05
N THR A 355 9.46 -9.54 -6.06
CA THR A 355 9.73 -8.57 -4.99
C THR A 355 10.43 -7.34 -5.53
N LYS A 356 9.85 -6.15 -5.34
CA LYS A 356 10.49 -4.87 -5.68
C LYS A 356 11.65 -4.60 -4.72
N LEU A 357 12.85 -4.44 -5.28
CA LEU A 357 14.09 -4.23 -4.53
C LEU A 357 14.60 -2.79 -4.61
N ARG A 358 14.36 -2.11 -5.74
CA ARG A 358 14.83 -0.75 -5.98
C ARG A 358 13.96 -0.01 -6.97
N THR A 359 13.79 1.29 -6.77
CA THR A 359 13.27 2.23 -7.76
C THR A 359 14.26 3.38 -7.95
N VAL A 360 14.57 3.72 -9.20
CA VAL A 360 15.43 4.86 -9.54
C VAL A 360 14.65 5.83 -10.41
N HIS A 361 14.42 7.04 -9.90
CA HIS A 361 13.83 8.14 -10.65
C HIS A 361 14.96 9.03 -11.18
N LYS A 362 15.11 9.11 -12.49
CA LYS A 362 15.99 10.08 -13.15
C LYS A 362 15.12 11.13 -13.86
N ILE A 363 14.96 12.28 -13.24
CA ILE A 363 14.10 13.36 -13.74
C ILE A 363 14.99 14.58 -14.04
N GLY A 364 15.18 14.89 -15.32
CA GLY A 364 16.18 15.83 -15.76
C GLY A 364 17.58 15.42 -15.29
N SER A 365 18.25 16.30 -14.55
CA SER A 365 19.57 16.04 -13.94
C SER A 365 19.52 15.39 -12.57
N THR A 366 18.32 15.26 -11.95
CA THR A 366 18.18 14.76 -10.59
C THR A 366 17.92 13.26 -10.60
N THR A 367 18.69 12.52 -9.81
CA THR A 367 18.47 11.08 -9.59
C THR A 367 18.09 10.85 -8.13
N THR A 368 16.99 10.15 -7.91
CA THR A 368 16.57 9.68 -6.58
C THR A 368 16.46 8.16 -6.61
N THR A 369 17.15 7.50 -5.72
CA THR A 369 17.12 6.04 -5.56
C THR A 369 16.39 5.68 -4.28
N THR A 370 15.42 4.78 -4.37
CA THR A 370 14.76 4.15 -3.22
C THR A 370 15.10 2.67 -3.21
N ASP A 371 15.68 2.17 -2.10
CA ASP A 371 15.96 0.75 -1.91
C ASP A 371 14.99 0.19 -0.86
N TYR A 372 14.49 -1.02 -1.13
CA TYR A 372 13.54 -1.75 -0.30
C TYR A 372 14.23 -2.99 0.28
N CYS A 373 14.59 -2.93 1.55
CA CYS A 373 15.19 -4.04 2.29
C CYS A 373 14.19 -4.54 3.34
N GLY A 374 13.22 -5.36 2.89
CA GLY A 374 12.12 -5.74 3.74
C GLY A 374 11.30 -4.52 4.19
N ASN A 375 11.27 -4.28 5.49
CA ASN A 375 10.59 -3.10 6.07
C ASN A 375 11.51 -1.88 6.25
N VAL A 376 12.80 -1.98 5.92
CA VAL A 376 13.74 -0.84 5.97
C VAL A 376 13.83 -0.19 4.59
N ILE A 377 13.40 1.06 4.51
CA ILE A 377 13.38 1.84 3.27
C ILE A 377 14.54 2.84 3.30
N TYR A 378 15.31 2.83 2.22
CA TYR A 378 16.40 3.78 1.99
C TYR A 378 16.02 4.79 0.92
N GLU A 379 16.49 6.01 1.05
CA GLU A 379 16.46 7.01 -0.02
C GLU A 379 17.87 7.56 -0.21
N ASN A 380 18.40 7.48 -1.44
CA ASN A 380 19.75 7.88 -1.80
C ASN A 380 20.82 7.29 -0.85
N GLY A 381 20.65 6.01 -0.49
CA GLY A 381 21.54 5.28 0.41
C GLY A 381 21.46 5.69 1.89
N VAL A 382 20.50 6.51 2.29
CA VAL A 382 20.22 6.87 3.69
C VAL A 382 19.06 6.05 4.22
N GLN A 383 19.20 5.43 5.39
CA GLN A 383 18.10 4.75 6.08
C GLN A 383 17.03 5.78 6.45
N LYS A 384 15.86 5.71 5.82
CA LYS A 384 14.82 6.73 5.95
C LYS A 384 13.67 6.28 6.84
N LEU A 385 13.05 5.15 6.50
CA LEU A 385 11.87 4.63 7.20
C LEU A 385 12.08 3.18 7.62
N LEU A 386 11.53 2.83 8.77
CA LEU A 386 11.28 1.46 9.19
C LEU A 386 9.75 1.28 9.25
N LEU A 387 9.21 0.45 8.36
CA LEU A 387 7.78 0.18 8.31
C LEU A 387 7.38 -0.74 9.47
N THR A 388 6.25 -0.43 10.10
CA THR A 388 5.66 -1.23 11.17
C THR A 388 4.25 -1.68 10.80
N GLU A 389 3.64 -2.56 11.59
CA GLU A 389 2.26 -3.03 11.37
C GLU A 389 1.24 -1.87 11.43
N GLU A 390 1.52 -0.83 12.23
CA GLU A 390 0.59 0.28 12.47
C GLU A 390 1.02 1.62 11.84
N GLY A 391 2.13 1.63 11.10
CA GLY A 391 2.66 2.84 10.49
C GLY A 391 4.13 2.75 10.11
N TYR A 392 4.93 3.69 10.55
CA TYR A 392 6.37 3.70 10.29
C TYR A 392 7.15 4.44 11.38
N ILE A 393 8.45 4.27 11.35
CA ILE A 393 9.41 5.01 12.20
C ILE A 393 10.33 5.78 11.27
N THR A 394 10.52 7.08 11.53
CA THR A 394 11.60 7.85 10.89
C THR A 394 12.93 7.48 11.53
N LEU A 395 13.89 6.98 10.73
CA LEU A 395 15.16 6.45 11.25
C LEU A 395 16.18 7.55 11.60
N SER A 396 15.92 8.79 11.19
CA SER A 396 16.75 9.95 11.54
C SER A 396 16.63 10.37 13.02
N ASP A 397 15.43 10.19 13.60
CA ASP A 397 15.11 10.63 14.97
C ASP A 397 14.39 9.56 15.80
N SER A 398 14.17 8.37 15.23
CA SER A 398 13.51 7.22 15.86
C SER A 398 12.08 7.52 16.34
N LYS A 399 11.36 8.43 15.66
CA LYS A 399 9.97 8.76 15.99
C LYS A 399 8.98 7.85 15.30
N TYR A 400 7.96 7.46 16.06
CA TYR A 400 6.85 6.63 15.57
C TYR A 400 5.75 7.47 14.96
N HIS A 401 5.25 7.01 13.82
CA HIS A 401 4.13 7.59 13.07
C HIS A 401 3.11 6.50 12.82
N TYR A 402 1.83 6.82 13.00
CA TYR A 402 0.73 5.87 12.97
C TYR A 402 -0.29 6.24 11.90
N TYR A 403 -0.84 5.22 11.25
CA TYR A 403 -1.90 5.36 10.26
C TYR A 403 -3.27 5.16 10.89
N LEU A 404 -4.14 6.16 10.79
CA LEU A 404 -5.56 5.99 11.03
C LEU A 404 -6.21 5.67 9.69
N LYS A 405 -6.65 4.42 9.55
CA LYS A 405 -7.16 3.86 8.29
C LYS A 405 -8.69 3.82 8.30
N ASP A 406 -9.28 3.98 7.11
CA ASP A 406 -10.70 3.75 6.92
C ASP A 406 -11.02 2.25 6.66
N HIS A 407 -12.27 1.95 6.34
CA HIS A 407 -12.79 0.59 6.11
C HIS A 407 -12.14 -0.15 4.92
N GLN A 408 -11.53 0.58 3.99
CA GLN A 408 -10.81 0.03 2.83
C GLN A 408 -9.29 -0.07 3.07
N GLY A 409 -8.80 0.38 4.24
CA GLY A 409 -7.38 0.43 4.53
C GLY A 409 -6.67 1.67 3.97
N ASN A 410 -7.43 2.68 3.51
CA ASN A 410 -6.86 3.95 3.07
C ASN A 410 -6.27 4.70 4.26
N ASN A 411 -5.06 5.22 4.13
CA ASN A 411 -4.44 6.06 5.15
C ASN A 411 -5.12 7.44 5.14
N ARG A 412 -6.00 7.70 6.12
CA ARG A 412 -6.80 8.93 6.23
C ARG A 412 -6.10 10.01 7.04
N VAL A 413 -5.39 9.61 8.07
CA VAL A 413 -4.64 10.52 8.93
C VAL A 413 -3.33 9.84 9.32
N VAL A 414 -2.24 10.59 9.28
CA VAL A 414 -0.97 10.22 9.91
C VAL A 414 -0.83 11.04 11.17
N ILE A 415 -0.63 10.36 12.28
CA ILE A 415 -0.31 11.00 13.57
C ILE A 415 1.07 10.57 14.03
N ASN A 416 1.79 11.43 14.71
CA ASN A 416 3.01 11.03 15.40
C ASN A 416 2.71 10.36 16.76
N GLN A 417 3.74 9.90 17.43
CA GLN A 417 3.66 9.22 18.74
C GLN A 417 2.93 10.05 19.83
N SER A 418 2.90 11.38 19.71
CA SER A 418 2.20 12.28 20.63
C SER A 418 0.72 12.51 20.24
N GLY A 419 0.23 11.92 19.14
CA GLY A 419 -1.11 12.12 18.63
C GLY A 419 -1.32 13.42 17.83
N THR A 420 -0.22 14.10 17.46
CA THR A 420 -0.27 15.28 16.58
C THR A 420 -0.51 14.82 15.14
N VAL A 421 -1.45 15.46 14.46
CA VAL A 421 -1.75 15.20 13.03
C VAL A 421 -0.64 15.79 12.17
N GLU A 422 -0.04 14.97 11.32
CA GLU A 422 1.03 15.34 10.38
C GLU A 422 0.56 15.29 8.92
N GLU A 423 -0.43 14.45 8.63
CA GLU A 423 -1.02 14.34 7.32
C GLU A 423 -2.50 14.02 7.43
N THR A 424 -3.30 14.59 6.53
CA THR A 424 -4.72 14.27 6.34
C THR A 424 -4.98 14.02 4.85
N SER A 425 -5.61 12.90 4.52
CA SER A 425 -5.93 12.53 3.14
C SER A 425 -7.42 12.22 2.98
N HIS A 426 -8.02 12.82 1.95
CA HIS A 426 -9.36 12.50 1.48
C HIS A 426 -9.27 11.89 0.10
N TYR A 427 -10.13 10.91 -0.17
CA TYR A 427 -10.08 10.16 -1.41
C TYR A 427 -11.43 10.21 -2.13
N TYR A 428 -11.38 10.38 -3.44
CA TYR A 428 -12.45 9.96 -4.32
C TYR A 428 -12.64 8.45 -4.21
N PRO A 429 -13.79 7.91 -4.57
CA PRO A 429 -14.04 6.46 -4.52
C PRO A 429 -12.98 5.60 -5.22
N PHE A 430 -12.47 6.05 -6.36
CA PHE A 430 -11.39 5.36 -7.10
C PHE A 430 -9.98 5.75 -6.66
N GLY A 431 -9.81 6.47 -5.54
CA GLY A 431 -8.50 6.65 -4.90
C GLY A 431 -7.74 7.92 -5.23
N GLY A 432 -8.25 8.76 -6.12
CA GLY A 432 -7.72 10.11 -6.30
C GLY A 432 -7.82 10.92 -5.02
N THR A 433 -6.87 11.80 -4.74
CA THR A 433 -6.85 12.60 -3.51
C THR A 433 -7.46 13.99 -3.71
N PHE A 434 -8.16 14.51 -2.71
CA PHE A 434 -8.66 15.88 -2.70
C PHE A 434 -8.55 16.51 -1.31
N ALA A 435 -8.47 17.84 -1.24
CA ALA A 435 -8.44 18.63 0.01
C ALA A 435 -7.50 18.04 1.08
N SER A 436 -6.40 17.41 0.65
CA SER A 436 -5.43 16.78 1.53
C SER A 436 -4.46 17.82 2.09
N ALA A 437 -3.89 17.56 3.27
CA ALA A 437 -2.91 18.40 3.94
C ALA A 437 -1.75 17.55 4.46
N GLY A 438 -0.52 18.03 4.27
CA GLY A 438 0.69 17.26 4.55
C GLY A 438 1.01 16.24 3.44
N ASN A 439 2.26 15.80 3.42
CA ASN A 439 2.74 14.73 2.51
C ASN A 439 4.02 14.15 3.10
N VAL A 440 3.89 13.44 4.23
CA VAL A 440 5.04 12.98 5.02
C VAL A 440 5.49 11.56 4.69
N GLN A 441 4.69 10.85 3.90
CA GLN A 441 4.95 9.46 3.52
C GLN A 441 4.19 9.08 2.23
N PRO A 442 4.66 8.06 1.46
CA PRO A 442 4.06 7.74 0.15
C PRO A 442 2.85 6.79 0.20
N TYR A 443 2.56 6.13 1.33
CA TYR A 443 1.51 5.09 1.41
C TYR A 443 0.14 5.73 1.60
N LYS A 444 -0.75 5.63 0.61
CA LYS A 444 -2.02 6.38 0.57
C LYS A 444 -3.24 5.45 0.45
N TYR A 445 -3.87 5.39 -0.73
CA TYR A 445 -5.05 4.59 -1.01
C TYR A 445 -4.77 3.10 -0.84
N ASN A 446 -5.63 2.37 -0.14
CA ASN A 446 -5.46 0.97 0.29
C ASN A 446 -4.10 0.68 0.98
N GLY A 447 -3.45 1.71 1.55
CA GLY A 447 -2.11 1.60 2.11
C GLY A 447 -1.01 1.35 1.09
N LYS A 448 -1.27 1.55 -0.21
CA LYS A 448 -0.32 1.32 -1.30
C LYS A 448 0.60 2.52 -1.49
N GLU A 449 1.83 2.24 -1.93
CA GLU A 449 2.80 3.26 -2.28
C GLU A 449 2.33 4.05 -3.51
N TYR A 450 2.26 5.36 -3.38
CA TYR A 450 1.86 6.29 -4.43
C TYR A 450 3.09 6.98 -5.01
N ASP A 451 3.35 6.72 -6.27
CA ASP A 451 4.43 7.38 -7.01
C ASP A 451 3.85 8.57 -7.81
N SER A 452 4.03 9.76 -7.26
CA SER A 452 3.61 11.01 -7.91
C SER A 452 4.71 11.68 -8.73
N LYS A 453 5.92 11.12 -8.74
CA LYS A 453 7.05 11.74 -9.42
C LYS A 453 6.82 11.81 -10.93
N LYS A 454 7.18 12.93 -11.52
CA LYS A 454 7.00 13.21 -12.94
C LYS A 454 5.54 13.10 -13.44
N GLY A 455 4.56 13.19 -12.53
CA GLY A 455 3.15 13.05 -12.89
C GLY A 455 2.73 11.63 -13.21
N LEU A 456 3.50 10.62 -12.82
CA LEU A 456 3.16 9.21 -12.98
C LEU A 456 1.83 8.90 -12.28
N ASN A 457 1.69 9.29 -11.02
CA ASN A 457 0.47 9.19 -10.21
C ASN A 457 -0.10 7.76 -10.15
N TRP A 458 0.77 6.77 -10.05
CA TRP A 458 0.37 5.37 -9.92
C TRP A 458 0.50 4.86 -8.50
N TYR A 459 -0.41 3.97 -8.12
CA TYR A 459 -0.31 3.14 -6.93
C TYR A 459 0.32 1.80 -7.26
N ASP A 460 1.30 1.38 -6.47
CA ASP A 460 1.96 0.08 -6.63
C ASP A 460 1.17 -1.02 -5.90
N TYR A 461 0.53 -1.89 -6.65
CA TYR A 461 -0.17 -3.08 -6.13
C TYR A 461 0.66 -4.37 -6.26
N GLY A 462 1.96 -4.26 -6.56
CA GLY A 462 2.87 -5.38 -6.75
C GLY A 462 2.81 -5.94 -8.17
N ALA A 463 1.83 -6.77 -8.46
CA ALA A 463 1.67 -7.36 -9.80
C ALA A 463 1.29 -6.34 -10.88
N ARG A 464 0.66 -5.24 -10.53
CA ARG A 464 0.23 -4.16 -11.46
C ARG A 464 0.28 -2.81 -10.77
N HIS A 465 0.43 -1.76 -11.56
CA HIS A 465 0.21 -0.39 -11.12
C HIS A 465 -1.24 0.04 -11.40
N TYR A 466 -1.79 0.86 -10.52
CA TYR A 466 -3.16 1.34 -10.59
C TYR A 466 -3.17 2.86 -10.80
N ASP A 467 -3.93 3.32 -11.78
CA ASP A 467 -4.15 4.73 -12.08
C ASP A 467 -5.54 5.17 -11.62
N ALA A 468 -5.59 5.89 -10.51
CA ALA A 468 -6.84 6.38 -9.94
C ALA A 468 -7.55 7.46 -10.82
N ALA A 469 -6.86 8.02 -11.81
CA ALA A 469 -7.48 8.99 -12.72
C ALA A 469 -8.44 8.32 -13.71
N LEU A 470 -8.25 7.03 -13.97
CA LEU A 470 -9.04 6.26 -14.94
C LEU A 470 -10.10 5.36 -14.26
N GLY A 471 -9.97 5.08 -12.96
CA GLY A 471 -10.91 4.29 -12.18
C GLY A 471 -10.60 2.80 -12.09
#